data_0e7e957e88ca2bcbc66d01dc55e21198
#
_entry.id   0e7e957e88ca2bcbc66d01dc55e21198
#
_cell.length_a   1.000
_cell.length_b   1.000
_cell.length_c   1.000
_cell.angle_alpha   90.00
_cell.angle_beta   90.00
_cell.angle_gamma   90.00
#
_symmetry.space_group_name_H-M   'P 1'
#
loop_
_entity.id
_entity.type
_entity.pdbx_description
1 polymer ?
#
loop_
_entity_poly.entity_id
_entity_poly.type
_entity_poly.pdbx_seq_one_letter_code
_entity_poly.pdbx_strand_id
1 'polypeptide(L)'
;MKKTRIFDPAEGFWPIADAAEITDATVAKRGNRWWMYLAGQRKGDESIHLFSASLPEDAPLSAASWRLTAVRDNDAKVEILAGKRQAGSWELGGGRHCPSYVKGWDPQRGVWVERIYYAGAAETPWGPYKIGYLEWHDFEWVAQSEPVFVANKEWERGSVYEPNLIYDEGKWKMWYVAGSNLDDYLVHGYAESADGRTGWTQHKQFAPPEEKIFDFCVFKGRSGYEAVFSRVWLAKTPAPSATGLWWCRAERPSSDRSDWSEPVQIMTAENHGWHSGPWKPSVQYSGPDSVQLFVFFDGVYTRNEPGGFPYAFTLGCLELERPG
;
A
#
# COMPACT_ATOMS: atom_id res chain seq x y z
N MET A 1 -14.75 -4.84 17.47
CA MET A 1 -14.05 -3.97 16.50
C MET A 1 -13.51 -2.76 17.24
N LYS A 2 -12.21 -2.52 17.18
CA LYS A 2 -11.54 -1.38 17.80
C LYS A 2 -10.76 -0.62 16.73
N LYS A 3 -10.84 0.71 16.73
CA LYS A 3 -10.07 1.60 15.85
C LYS A 3 -9.06 2.39 16.65
N THR A 4 -7.84 2.49 16.12
CA THR A 4 -6.77 3.31 16.70
C THR A 4 -6.19 4.19 15.61
N ARG A 5 -5.95 5.45 15.89
CA ARG A 5 -5.17 6.35 15.03
C ARG A 5 -3.69 6.13 15.30
N ILE A 6 -2.92 5.89 14.26
CA ILE A 6 -1.48 5.66 14.34
C ILE A 6 -0.73 6.95 14.06
N PHE A 7 -1.03 7.60 12.93
CA PHE A 7 -0.51 8.91 12.57
C PHE A 7 -1.67 9.82 12.21
N ASP A 8 -1.83 10.91 12.92
CA ASP A 8 -2.91 11.87 12.74
C ASP A 8 -2.38 13.31 12.91
N PRO A 9 -2.27 14.07 11.82
CA PRO A 9 -1.76 15.43 11.87
C PRO A 9 -2.68 16.39 12.65
N ALA A 10 -3.99 16.11 12.70
CA ALA A 10 -4.94 16.96 13.41
C ALA A 10 -4.86 16.82 14.93
N GLU A 11 -4.41 15.67 15.43
CA GLU A 11 -4.28 15.41 16.88
C GLU A 11 -2.83 15.46 17.39
N GLY A 12 -1.89 15.87 16.54
CA GLY A 12 -0.48 15.99 16.92
C GLY A 12 0.27 14.65 17.05
N PHE A 13 -0.32 13.55 16.58
CA PHE A 13 0.37 12.25 16.47
C PHE A 13 1.38 12.23 15.32
N TRP A 14 2.16 13.29 15.21
CA TRP A 14 3.16 13.47 14.17
C TRP A 14 4.54 13.37 14.79
N PRO A 15 5.19 12.21 14.72
CA PRO A 15 6.36 11.91 15.55
C PRO A 15 7.64 12.63 15.14
N ILE A 16 7.70 13.21 13.94
CA ILE A 16 8.86 13.96 13.46
C ILE A 16 8.41 15.29 12.85
N ALA A 17 9.07 16.36 13.24
CA ALA A 17 8.64 17.72 12.96
C ALA A 17 8.61 18.09 11.48
N ASP A 18 9.43 17.47 10.63
CA ASP A 18 9.48 17.76 9.18
C ASP A 18 8.59 16.85 8.32
N ALA A 19 7.93 15.85 8.88
CA ALA A 19 6.92 15.10 8.16
C ALA A 19 5.67 15.98 7.92
N ALA A 20 5.23 16.09 6.67
CA ALA A 20 4.07 16.89 6.28
C ALA A 20 2.86 16.05 5.93
N GLU A 21 3.09 14.87 5.39
CA GLU A 21 2.07 13.91 4.98
C GLU A 21 2.57 12.49 5.19
N ILE A 22 1.69 11.57 5.55
CA ILE A 22 1.95 10.13 5.68
C ILE A 22 0.71 9.39 5.20
N THR A 23 0.92 8.44 4.29
CA THR A 23 -0.14 7.64 3.65
C THR A 23 0.38 6.27 3.21
N ASP A 24 -0.48 5.42 2.71
CA ASP A 24 -0.17 4.17 1.99
C ASP A 24 0.76 3.23 2.75
N ALA A 25 0.33 2.73 3.90
CA ALA A 25 1.18 1.86 4.69
C ALA A 25 1.19 0.40 4.20
N THR A 26 2.36 -0.22 4.21
CA THR A 26 2.51 -1.68 4.22
C THR A 26 3.26 -2.10 5.48
N VAL A 27 2.72 -3.09 6.19
CA VAL A 27 3.26 -3.56 7.47
C VAL A 27 3.81 -4.97 7.32
N ALA A 28 5.00 -5.20 7.87
CA ALA A 28 5.65 -6.50 7.84
C ALA A 28 6.49 -6.74 9.10
N LYS A 29 6.61 -8.01 9.49
CA LYS A 29 7.58 -8.43 10.51
C LYS A 29 8.93 -8.67 9.85
N ARG A 30 9.98 -8.03 10.39
CA ARG A 30 11.33 -8.17 9.90
C ARG A 30 12.32 -8.21 11.07
N GLY A 31 13.03 -9.32 11.21
CA GLY A 31 13.82 -9.57 12.41
C GLY A 31 12.94 -9.64 13.66
N ASN A 32 13.33 -8.93 14.70
CA ASN A 32 12.64 -8.83 15.99
C ASN A 32 11.78 -7.57 16.13
N ARG A 33 11.35 -6.97 15.00
CA ARG A 33 10.54 -5.74 14.99
C ARG A 33 9.44 -5.84 13.94
N TRP A 34 8.37 -5.10 14.18
CA TRP A 34 7.42 -4.72 13.16
C TRP A 34 7.93 -3.48 12.42
N TRP A 35 7.80 -3.50 11.12
CA TRP A 35 8.12 -2.39 10.24
C TRP A 35 6.89 -1.98 9.46
N MET A 36 6.75 -0.69 9.28
CA MET A 36 5.77 -0.07 8.42
C MET A 36 6.53 0.76 7.40
N TYR A 37 6.30 0.49 6.14
CA TYR A 37 6.81 1.29 5.03
C TYR A 37 5.65 2.09 4.48
N LEU A 38 5.83 3.38 4.30
CA LEU A 38 4.77 4.31 3.98
C LEU A 38 5.23 5.34 2.94
N ALA A 39 4.27 5.90 2.22
CA ALA A 39 4.47 7.09 1.41
C ALA A 39 4.30 8.35 2.27
N GLY A 40 4.93 9.43 1.87
CA GLY A 40 4.75 10.71 2.55
C GLY A 40 5.62 11.83 2.02
N GLN A 41 5.40 13.02 2.54
CA GLN A 41 6.16 14.22 2.18
C GLN A 41 6.92 14.79 3.38
N ARG A 42 8.03 15.46 3.11
CA ARG A 42 8.65 16.38 4.05
C ARG A 42 8.09 17.78 3.87
N LYS A 43 8.07 18.56 4.93
CA LYS A 43 7.72 19.99 4.85
C LYS A 43 8.65 20.72 3.90
N GLY A 44 8.07 21.44 2.95
CA GLY A 44 8.82 22.17 1.93
C GLY A 44 9.38 21.33 0.78
N ASP A 45 9.01 20.04 0.71
CA ASP A 45 9.30 19.15 -0.42
C ASP A 45 7.98 18.84 -1.15
N GLU A 46 7.92 19.09 -2.45
CA GLU A 46 6.73 18.80 -3.26
C GLU A 46 6.63 17.35 -3.69
N SER A 47 7.69 16.58 -3.47
CA SER A 47 7.78 15.18 -3.89
C SER A 47 7.33 14.22 -2.80
N ILE A 48 6.65 13.15 -3.21
CA ILE A 48 6.32 12.03 -2.33
C ILE A 48 7.50 11.06 -2.24
N HIS A 49 7.81 10.62 -1.03
CA HIS A 49 8.91 9.73 -0.71
C HIS A 49 8.41 8.49 0.02
N LEU A 50 9.25 7.46 0.12
CA LEU A 50 9.02 6.36 1.03
C LEU A 50 9.77 6.60 2.34
N PHE A 51 9.05 6.38 3.44
CA PHE A 51 9.54 6.41 4.81
C PHE A 51 9.42 5.04 5.46
N SER A 52 10.01 4.87 6.61
CA SER A 52 9.76 3.73 7.47
C SER A 52 9.39 4.15 8.89
N ALA A 53 8.59 3.32 9.52
CA ALA A 53 8.34 3.38 10.95
C ALA A 53 8.56 1.99 11.55
N SER A 54 8.86 1.92 12.83
CA SER A 54 9.05 0.65 13.51
C SER A 54 8.33 0.59 14.86
N LEU A 55 8.04 -0.65 15.26
CA LEU A 55 7.42 -0.98 16.53
C LEU A 55 8.16 -2.19 17.11
N PRO A 56 8.42 -2.27 18.43
CA PRO A 56 8.93 -3.48 19.07
C PRO A 56 8.02 -4.68 18.81
N GLU A 57 8.60 -5.88 18.72
CA GLU A 57 7.87 -7.11 18.41
C GLU A 57 6.77 -7.44 19.42
N ASP A 58 7.01 -7.14 20.68
CA ASP A 58 6.12 -7.39 21.82
C ASP A 58 5.03 -6.32 22.01
N ALA A 59 5.12 -5.21 21.27
CA ALA A 59 4.11 -4.17 21.35
C ALA A 59 2.87 -4.54 20.52
N PRO A 60 1.66 -4.17 21.00
CA PRO A 60 0.44 -4.39 20.21
C PRO A 60 0.50 -3.64 18.88
N LEU A 61 0.16 -4.31 17.78
CA LEU A 61 0.18 -3.72 16.43
C LEU A 61 -0.71 -2.46 16.30
N SER A 62 -1.80 -2.41 17.06
CA SER A 62 -2.69 -1.25 17.12
C SER A 62 -2.18 -0.13 18.06
N ALA A 63 -0.97 -0.25 18.59
CA ALA A 63 -0.43 0.77 19.47
C ALA A 63 -0.13 2.07 18.71
N ALA A 64 -0.44 3.22 19.32
CA ALA A 64 -0.05 4.53 18.79
C ALA A 64 1.46 4.84 19.01
N SER A 65 2.27 3.82 19.32
CA SER A 65 3.71 3.95 19.63
C SER A 65 4.62 3.64 18.44
N TRP A 66 4.09 3.53 17.25
CA TRP A 66 4.88 3.48 16.03
C TRP A 66 5.76 4.72 15.91
N ARG A 67 7.02 4.53 15.55
CA ARG A 67 8.00 5.61 15.43
C ARG A 67 8.56 5.66 14.03
N LEU A 68 8.41 6.82 13.38
CA LEU A 68 9.10 7.10 12.12
C LEU A 68 10.62 7.03 12.33
N THR A 69 11.32 6.51 11.33
CA THR A 69 12.79 6.51 11.33
C THR A 69 13.30 7.91 11.02
N ALA A 70 14.10 8.44 11.92
CA ALA A 70 14.76 9.73 11.74
C ALA A 70 16.08 9.58 10.97
N VAL A 71 16.49 10.65 10.32
CA VAL A 71 17.84 10.76 9.76
C VAL A 71 18.85 10.62 10.90
N ARG A 72 19.91 9.84 10.67
CA ARG A 72 20.98 9.68 11.66
C ARG A 72 21.51 11.05 12.09
N ASP A 73 21.61 11.22 13.40
CA ASP A 73 22.07 12.46 14.03
C ASP A 73 21.17 13.70 13.80
N ASN A 74 19.92 13.50 13.35
CA ASN A 74 18.94 14.57 13.21
C ASN A 74 17.49 14.09 13.41
N ASP A 75 17.07 14.01 14.65
CA ASP A 75 15.74 13.52 15.04
C ASP A 75 14.56 14.40 14.55
N ALA A 76 14.85 15.60 14.05
CA ALA A 76 13.83 16.50 13.49
C ALA A 76 13.51 16.21 12.00
N LYS A 77 14.26 15.31 11.37
CA LYS A 77 14.08 14.94 9.96
C LYS A 77 13.75 13.47 9.80
N VAL A 78 12.70 13.17 9.03
CA VAL A 78 12.35 11.80 8.67
C VAL A 78 13.33 11.26 7.62
N GLU A 79 13.75 9.99 7.76
CA GLU A 79 14.60 9.33 6.79
C GLU A 79 13.83 8.97 5.50
N ILE A 80 14.40 9.32 4.34
CA ILE A 80 13.89 8.92 3.03
C ILE A 80 14.56 7.60 2.63
N LEU A 81 13.77 6.55 2.42
CA LEU A 81 14.28 5.27 1.94
C LEU A 81 14.89 5.41 0.53
N ALA A 82 16.06 4.80 0.34
CA ALA A 82 16.86 4.90 -0.89
C ALA A 82 17.20 6.34 -1.31
N GLY A 83 17.19 7.28 -0.35
CA GLY A 83 17.58 8.67 -0.56
C GLY A 83 16.72 9.44 -1.56
N LYS A 84 17.17 10.65 -1.91
CA LYS A 84 16.53 11.49 -2.92
C LYS A 84 16.75 10.92 -4.33
N ARG A 85 15.74 11.06 -5.18
CA ARG A 85 15.80 10.63 -6.58
C ARG A 85 16.76 11.48 -7.39
N GLN A 86 17.41 10.87 -8.36
CA GLN A 86 18.31 11.56 -9.28
C GLN A 86 17.53 12.29 -10.38
N ALA A 87 18.12 13.37 -10.91
CA ALA A 87 17.57 14.06 -12.07
C ALA A 87 17.46 13.11 -13.26
N GLY A 88 16.33 13.16 -13.97
CA GLY A 88 16.03 12.28 -15.10
C GLY A 88 15.48 10.89 -14.72
N SER A 89 15.31 10.61 -13.43
CA SER A 89 14.65 9.39 -12.97
C SER A 89 13.20 9.33 -13.47
N TRP A 90 12.75 8.13 -13.84
CA TRP A 90 11.37 7.85 -14.26
C TRP A 90 10.30 8.14 -13.20
N GLU A 91 10.71 8.38 -11.97
CA GLU A 91 9.86 8.64 -10.80
C GLU A 91 10.05 10.07 -10.22
N LEU A 92 10.73 10.96 -10.95
CA LEU A 92 11.19 12.24 -10.40
C LEU A 92 10.04 13.19 -10.04
N GLY A 93 9.08 13.35 -10.93
CA GLY A 93 8.03 14.37 -10.79
C GLY A 93 6.95 14.02 -9.79
N GLY A 94 6.45 12.79 -9.84
CA GLY A 94 5.33 12.36 -9.01
C GLY A 94 5.72 11.72 -7.69
N GLY A 95 6.93 11.19 -7.61
CA GLY A 95 7.38 10.54 -6.39
C GLY A 95 7.13 9.04 -6.35
N ARG A 96 7.24 8.49 -5.12
CA ARG A 96 7.05 7.08 -4.80
C ARG A 96 5.83 6.91 -3.91
N HIS A 97 4.84 6.18 -4.40
CA HIS A 97 3.54 5.97 -3.75
C HIS A 97 3.28 4.49 -3.48
N CYS A 98 2.32 4.21 -2.64
CA CYS A 98 1.66 2.92 -2.53
C CYS A 98 2.63 1.74 -2.33
N PRO A 99 3.48 1.75 -1.29
CA PRO A 99 4.44 0.70 -1.06
C PRO A 99 3.77 -0.65 -0.77
N SER A 100 4.39 -1.74 -1.26
CA SER A 100 4.05 -3.13 -0.95
C SER A 100 5.31 -3.91 -0.65
N TYR A 101 5.52 -4.27 0.62
CA TYR A 101 6.66 -5.07 1.04
C TYR A 101 6.39 -6.55 0.78
N VAL A 102 7.39 -7.24 0.24
CA VAL A 102 7.35 -8.67 0.02
C VAL A 102 8.74 -9.29 0.12
N LYS A 103 8.81 -10.50 0.71
CA LYS A 103 10.01 -11.33 0.71
C LYS A 103 9.78 -12.52 -0.22
N GLY A 104 10.69 -12.75 -1.17
CA GLY A 104 10.57 -13.81 -2.16
C GLY A 104 11.92 -14.34 -2.60
N TRP A 105 11.90 -15.43 -3.36
CA TRP A 105 13.08 -16.06 -3.95
C TRP A 105 13.45 -15.39 -5.28
N ASP A 106 14.71 -15.08 -5.46
CA ASP A 106 15.27 -14.66 -6.74
C ASP A 106 16.00 -15.86 -7.38
N PRO A 107 15.41 -16.51 -8.39
CA PRO A 107 15.98 -17.71 -8.97
C PRO A 107 17.27 -17.47 -9.77
N GLN A 108 17.48 -16.26 -10.26
CA GLN A 108 18.70 -15.93 -11.02
C GLN A 108 19.92 -15.79 -10.10
N ARG A 109 19.71 -15.29 -8.88
CA ARG A 109 20.76 -15.15 -7.86
C ARG A 109 20.82 -16.32 -6.87
N GLY A 110 19.78 -17.15 -6.81
CA GLY A 110 19.68 -18.25 -5.86
C GLY A 110 19.59 -17.80 -4.40
N VAL A 111 18.93 -16.67 -4.12
CA VAL A 111 18.81 -16.10 -2.77
C VAL A 111 17.41 -15.57 -2.49
N TRP A 112 17.07 -15.52 -1.19
CA TRP A 112 15.90 -14.79 -0.72
C TRP A 112 16.20 -13.29 -0.71
N VAL A 113 15.28 -12.51 -1.27
CA VAL A 113 15.35 -11.05 -1.34
C VAL A 113 14.16 -10.41 -0.66
N GLU A 114 14.35 -9.19 -0.18
CA GLU A 114 13.31 -8.35 0.37
C GLU A 114 13.14 -7.13 -0.53
N ARG A 115 11.90 -6.85 -0.96
CA ARG A 115 11.58 -5.74 -1.84
C ARG A 115 10.40 -4.94 -1.33
N ILE A 116 10.42 -3.64 -1.61
CA ILE A 116 9.26 -2.74 -1.47
C ILE A 116 8.90 -2.29 -2.89
N TYR A 117 7.84 -2.84 -3.46
CA TYR A 117 7.30 -2.35 -4.72
C TYR A 117 6.53 -1.06 -4.46
N TYR A 118 6.52 -0.16 -5.44
CA TYR A 118 5.84 1.12 -5.34
C TYR A 118 5.41 1.61 -6.71
N ALA A 119 4.43 2.52 -6.74
CA ALA A 119 4.08 3.28 -7.92
C ALA A 119 4.93 4.55 -7.99
N GLY A 120 5.48 4.86 -9.17
CA GLY A 120 6.23 6.08 -9.43
C GLY A 120 5.75 6.77 -10.69
N ALA A 121 5.86 8.10 -10.73
CA ALA A 121 5.49 8.91 -11.88
C ALA A 121 6.57 9.95 -12.21
N ALA A 122 6.82 10.14 -13.51
CA ALA A 122 7.88 11.03 -13.99
C ALA A 122 7.49 12.50 -14.00
N GLU A 123 6.22 12.79 -14.27
CA GLU A 123 5.77 14.14 -14.61
C GLU A 123 5.02 14.83 -13.47
N THR A 124 4.05 14.14 -12.90
CA THR A 124 3.17 14.71 -11.88
C THR A 124 2.86 13.70 -10.79
N PRO A 125 2.44 14.13 -9.58
CA PRO A 125 1.97 13.21 -8.54
C PRO A 125 0.67 12.46 -8.91
N TRP A 126 0.06 12.77 -10.03
CA TRP A 126 -1.19 12.15 -10.52
C TRP A 126 -0.98 11.14 -11.65
N GLY A 127 0.27 10.81 -11.96
CA GLY A 127 0.63 9.86 -13.01
C GLY A 127 0.98 10.50 -14.36
N PRO A 128 1.08 9.71 -15.44
CA PRO A 128 0.89 8.25 -15.46
C PRO A 128 1.92 7.50 -14.62
N TYR A 129 1.44 6.47 -13.93
CA TYR A 129 2.26 5.68 -13.03
C TYR A 129 2.85 4.44 -13.69
N LYS A 130 4.00 4.02 -13.17
CA LYS A 130 4.68 2.75 -13.43
C LYS A 130 5.05 2.12 -12.09
N ILE A 131 5.35 0.82 -12.07
CA ILE A 131 5.74 0.13 -10.86
C ILE A 131 7.24 -0.16 -10.88
N GLY A 132 7.93 0.20 -9.82
CA GLY A 132 9.30 -0.14 -9.53
C GLY A 132 9.45 -0.78 -8.16
N TYR A 133 10.67 -1.00 -7.71
CA TYR A 133 10.92 -1.47 -6.35
C TYR A 133 12.22 -0.92 -5.75
N LEU A 134 12.25 -0.88 -4.42
CA LEU A 134 13.47 -0.86 -3.63
C LEU A 134 13.84 -2.29 -3.26
N GLU A 135 15.11 -2.65 -3.26
CA GLU A 135 15.59 -3.92 -2.77
C GLU A 135 16.56 -3.71 -1.60
N TRP A 136 16.47 -4.58 -0.59
CA TRP A 136 17.32 -4.53 0.58
C TRP A 136 18.70 -5.12 0.27
N HIS A 137 19.75 -4.31 0.41
CA HIS A 137 21.15 -4.69 0.26
C HIS A 137 21.99 -4.09 1.39
N ASP A 138 22.86 -4.89 2.00
CA ASP A 138 23.89 -4.41 2.93
C ASP A 138 23.43 -3.33 3.92
N PHE A 139 22.27 -3.55 4.52
CA PHE A 139 21.64 -2.67 5.53
C PHE A 139 20.98 -1.39 4.99
N GLU A 140 20.78 -1.28 3.68
CA GLU A 140 20.05 -0.16 3.09
C GLU A 140 19.05 -0.60 1.99
N TRP A 141 18.09 0.26 1.72
CA TRP A 141 17.19 0.12 0.59
C TRP A 141 17.78 0.79 -0.65
N VAL A 142 17.85 0.06 -1.75
CA VAL A 142 18.40 0.52 -3.01
C VAL A 142 17.33 0.54 -4.08
N ALA A 143 17.13 1.70 -4.73
CA ALA A 143 16.18 1.87 -5.81
C ALA A 143 16.71 1.29 -7.13
N GLN A 144 15.83 0.71 -7.93
CA GLN A 144 16.16 0.33 -9.30
C GLN A 144 16.09 1.55 -10.23
N SER A 145 16.99 1.57 -11.23
CA SER A 145 17.07 2.67 -12.20
C SER A 145 15.87 2.75 -13.15
N GLU A 146 15.21 1.61 -13.39
CA GLU A 146 14.11 1.47 -14.34
C GLU A 146 12.87 0.87 -13.68
N PRO A 147 11.66 1.19 -14.17
CA PRO A 147 10.46 0.52 -13.72
C PRO A 147 10.48 -0.94 -14.15
N VAL A 148 9.90 -1.81 -13.34
CA VAL A 148 9.83 -3.26 -13.62
C VAL A 148 8.50 -3.69 -14.18
N PHE A 149 7.49 -2.84 -14.10
CA PHE A 149 6.19 -3.09 -14.67
C PHE A 149 5.57 -1.79 -15.20
N VAL A 150 5.15 -1.82 -16.45
CA VAL A 150 4.57 -0.67 -17.16
C VAL A 150 3.27 -1.08 -17.85
N ALA A 151 2.34 -0.15 -17.97
CA ALA A 151 1.11 -0.36 -18.70
C ALA A 151 1.42 -0.73 -20.18
N ASN A 152 0.89 -1.84 -20.64
CA ASN A 152 1.07 -2.33 -22.01
C ASN A 152 -0.19 -2.98 -22.59
N LYS A 153 -1.32 -2.90 -21.89
CA LYS A 153 -2.64 -3.32 -22.34
C LYS A 153 -3.53 -2.10 -22.55
N GLU A 154 -4.41 -2.14 -23.51
CA GLU A 154 -5.32 -1.05 -23.81
C GLU A 154 -6.20 -0.67 -22.61
N TRP A 155 -6.68 -1.65 -21.86
CA TRP A 155 -7.50 -1.42 -20.68
C TRP A 155 -6.75 -0.77 -19.49
N GLU A 156 -5.43 -0.76 -19.51
CA GLU A 156 -4.61 -0.09 -18.48
C GLU A 156 -4.50 1.42 -18.70
N ARG A 157 -4.89 1.90 -19.87
CA ARG A 157 -4.88 3.34 -20.22
C ARG A 157 -3.56 4.06 -19.89
N GLY A 158 -2.44 3.34 -20.04
CA GLY A 158 -1.10 3.90 -19.86
C GLY A 158 -0.62 4.08 -18.41
N SER A 159 -1.40 3.65 -17.41
CA SER A 159 -1.05 3.85 -16.00
C SER A 159 -1.31 2.59 -15.18
N VAL A 160 -0.34 2.21 -14.32
CA VAL A 160 -0.43 1.07 -13.38
C VAL A 160 0.15 1.48 -12.03
N TYR A 161 -0.61 1.25 -10.95
CA TYR A 161 -0.27 1.68 -9.60
C TYR A 161 -0.94 0.80 -8.52
N GLU A 162 -0.84 1.15 -7.26
CA GLU A 162 -1.33 0.37 -6.11
C GLU A 162 -0.87 -1.10 -6.14
N PRO A 163 0.42 -1.38 -6.31
CA PRO A 163 0.87 -2.76 -6.31
C PRO A 163 0.64 -3.41 -4.95
N ASN A 164 0.11 -4.62 -4.98
CA ASN A 164 0.10 -5.52 -3.83
C ASN A 164 0.69 -6.86 -4.26
N LEU A 165 1.76 -7.28 -3.61
CA LEU A 165 2.48 -8.48 -3.99
C LEU A 165 2.55 -9.50 -2.86
N ILE A 166 2.52 -10.76 -3.27
CA ILE A 166 2.95 -11.90 -2.46
C ILE A 166 3.94 -12.75 -3.25
N TYR A 167 4.76 -13.51 -2.54
CA TYR A 167 5.54 -14.60 -3.12
C TYR A 167 4.94 -15.93 -2.69
N ASP A 168 4.52 -16.73 -3.67
CA ASP A 168 3.83 -17.98 -3.43
C ASP A 168 4.13 -18.98 -4.54
N GLU A 169 4.35 -20.26 -4.18
CA GLU A 169 4.62 -21.36 -5.11
C GLU A 169 5.70 -21.05 -6.16
N GLY A 170 6.77 -20.40 -5.74
CA GLY A 170 7.89 -20.06 -6.62
C GLY A 170 7.63 -18.87 -7.56
N LYS A 171 6.56 -18.12 -7.35
CA LYS A 171 6.17 -16.98 -8.19
C LYS A 171 5.91 -15.73 -7.35
N TRP A 172 6.24 -14.60 -7.95
CA TRP A 172 5.80 -13.28 -7.53
C TRP A 172 4.45 -13.01 -8.18
N LYS A 173 3.43 -12.82 -7.36
CA LYS A 173 2.05 -12.56 -7.79
C LYS A 173 1.68 -11.15 -7.41
N MET A 174 1.20 -10.37 -8.35
CA MET A 174 0.89 -8.95 -8.18
C MET A 174 -0.55 -8.66 -8.57
N TRP A 175 -1.29 -8.05 -7.66
CA TRP A 175 -2.54 -7.35 -7.92
C TRP A 175 -2.23 -5.86 -7.97
N TYR A 176 -2.84 -5.15 -8.90
CA TYR A 176 -2.55 -3.72 -9.10
C TYR A 176 -3.76 -2.99 -9.68
N VAL A 177 -3.79 -1.69 -9.53
CA VAL A 177 -4.78 -0.83 -10.17
C VAL A 177 -4.23 -0.36 -11.51
N ALA A 178 -5.11 -0.28 -12.50
CA ALA A 178 -4.83 0.30 -13.80
C ALA A 178 -5.89 1.34 -14.18
N GLY A 179 -5.51 2.31 -14.99
CA GLY A 179 -6.38 3.38 -15.45
C GLY A 179 -6.07 4.72 -14.78
N SER A 180 -7.05 5.61 -14.77
CA SER A 180 -6.91 6.95 -14.22
C SER A 180 -7.88 7.16 -13.06
N ASN A 181 -7.36 7.66 -11.95
CA ASN A 181 -8.19 8.10 -10.82
C ASN A 181 -8.87 9.46 -11.07
N LEU A 182 -8.49 10.16 -12.15
CA LEU A 182 -9.09 11.43 -12.51
C LEU A 182 -10.45 11.29 -13.20
N ASP A 183 -10.68 10.16 -13.90
CA ASP A 183 -11.92 9.87 -14.64
C ASP A 183 -12.77 8.76 -13.99
N ASP A 184 -12.45 8.36 -12.76
CA ASP A 184 -13.11 7.25 -12.02
C ASP A 184 -13.05 5.89 -12.79
N TYR A 185 -12.10 5.76 -13.70
CA TYR A 185 -11.85 4.52 -14.42
C TYR A 185 -10.73 3.72 -13.73
N LEU A 186 -11.15 2.81 -12.87
CA LEU A 186 -10.25 1.95 -12.10
C LEU A 186 -10.53 0.50 -12.46
N VAL A 187 -9.56 -0.17 -13.04
CA VAL A 187 -9.60 -1.61 -13.36
C VAL A 187 -8.55 -2.30 -12.50
N HIS A 188 -8.95 -3.36 -11.84
CA HIS A 188 -7.99 -4.16 -11.07
C HIS A 188 -7.36 -5.21 -11.97
N GLY A 189 -6.02 -5.23 -12.01
CA GLY A 189 -5.21 -6.14 -12.80
C GLY A 189 -4.49 -7.20 -11.96
N TYR A 190 -4.03 -8.24 -12.64
CA TYR A 190 -3.19 -9.29 -12.07
C TYR A 190 -2.04 -9.62 -13.02
N ALA A 191 -0.85 -9.89 -12.44
CA ALA A 191 0.31 -10.37 -13.20
C ALA A 191 1.20 -11.28 -12.33
N GLU A 192 1.95 -12.20 -12.96
CA GLU A 192 2.93 -13.08 -12.31
C GLU A 192 4.31 -12.92 -12.93
N SER A 193 5.35 -13.10 -12.10
CA SER A 193 6.74 -13.18 -12.54
C SER A 193 7.50 -14.26 -11.77
N ALA A 194 8.48 -14.88 -12.41
CA ALA A 194 9.36 -15.84 -11.75
C ALA A 194 10.38 -15.18 -10.82
N ASP A 195 10.84 -13.97 -11.16
CA ASP A 195 11.90 -13.26 -10.44
C ASP A 195 11.43 -11.94 -9.81
N GLY A 196 10.18 -11.53 -10.07
CA GLY A 196 9.59 -10.27 -9.60
C GLY A 196 10.18 -9.02 -10.27
N ARG A 197 11.00 -9.17 -11.32
CA ARG A 197 11.64 -8.08 -12.05
C ARG A 197 11.24 -8.04 -13.51
N THR A 198 11.22 -9.20 -14.13
CA THR A 198 11.05 -9.34 -15.57
C THR A 198 10.01 -10.43 -15.89
N GLY A 199 9.66 -10.56 -17.18
CA GLY A 199 8.84 -11.66 -17.64
C GLY A 199 7.46 -11.76 -16.97
N TRP A 200 6.84 -10.63 -16.67
CA TRP A 200 5.49 -10.61 -16.10
C TRP A 200 4.49 -11.22 -17.08
N THR A 201 3.88 -12.31 -16.65
CA THR A 201 2.91 -13.12 -17.40
C THR A 201 1.55 -13.14 -16.70
N GLN A 202 0.57 -13.89 -17.22
CA GLN A 202 -0.82 -13.92 -16.71
C GLN A 202 -1.45 -12.51 -16.60
N HIS A 203 -0.94 -11.57 -17.35
CA HIS A 203 -1.30 -10.16 -17.34
C HIS A 203 -2.72 -9.96 -17.87
N LYS A 204 -3.68 -9.85 -16.97
CA LYS A 204 -5.12 -9.79 -17.26
C LYS A 204 -5.88 -8.92 -16.27
N GLN A 205 -7.10 -8.55 -16.64
CA GLN A 205 -8.04 -7.94 -15.70
C GLN A 205 -8.40 -8.97 -14.60
N PHE A 206 -8.27 -8.56 -13.35
CA PHE A 206 -8.73 -9.33 -12.20
C PHE A 206 -10.19 -8.99 -11.86
N ALA A 207 -10.51 -7.70 -11.83
CA ALA A 207 -11.86 -7.21 -11.58
C ALA A 207 -12.19 -6.03 -12.50
N PRO A 208 -13.44 -5.96 -12.99
CA PRO A 208 -13.89 -4.88 -13.86
C PRO A 208 -14.13 -3.58 -13.07
N PRO A 209 -14.26 -2.42 -13.77
CA PRO A 209 -14.45 -1.11 -13.12
C PRO A 209 -15.71 -1.02 -12.25
N GLU A 210 -16.72 -1.82 -12.54
CA GLU A 210 -18.01 -1.84 -11.82
C GLU A 210 -17.87 -2.32 -10.37
N GLU A 211 -16.87 -3.16 -10.08
CA GLU A 211 -16.60 -3.63 -8.72
C GLU A 211 -15.99 -2.55 -7.84
N LYS A 212 -15.47 -1.46 -8.43
CA LYS A 212 -14.90 -0.32 -7.71
C LYS A 212 -13.78 -0.69 -6.74
N ILE A 213 -13.05 -1.78 -7.02
CA ILE A 213 -11.88 -2.18 -6.23
C ILE A 213 -10.75 -1.20 -6.53
N PHE A 214 -10.25 -0.55 -5.48
CA PHE A 214 -9.12 0.36 -5.57
C PHE A 214 -7.83 -0.31 -5.13
N ASP A 215 -7.85 -1.02 -3.99
CA ASP A 215 -6.71 -1.77 -3.46
C ASP A 215 -7.14 -3.21 -3.21
N PHE A 216 -6.23 -4.17 -3.31
CA PHE A 216 -6.51 -5.57 -3.04
C PHE A 216 -5.35 -6.22 -2.30
N CYS A 217 -5.31 -6.08 -0.98
CA CYS A 217 -4.26 -6.61 -0.13
C CYS A 217 -4.47 -8.11 0.14
N VAL A 218 -3.70 -8.95 -0.55
CA VAL A 218 -3.72 -10.41 -0.37
C VAL A 218 -2.69 -10.82 0.68
N PHE A 219 -3.09 -11.75 1.54
CA PHE A 219 -2.22 -12.31 2.58
C PHE A 219 -2.58 -13.78 2.85
N LYS A 220 -1.63 -14.51 3.42
CA LYS A 220 -1.85 -15.91 3.78
C LYS A 220 -2.68 -15.99 5.05
N GLY A 221 -3.86 -16.61 4.95
CA GLY A 221 -4.74 -16.92 6.06
C GLY A 221 -4.45 -18.29 6.68
N ARG A 222 -5.30 -18.72 7.64
CA ARG A 222 -5.15 -20.02 8.31
C ARG A 222 -5.46 -21.22 7.41
N SER A 223 -6.41 -21.07 6.50
CA SER A 223 -6.92 -22.14 5.62
C SER A 223 -6.95 -21.72 4.16
N GLY A 224 -5.88 -21.13 3.66
CA GLY A 224 -5.81 -20.59 2.31
C GLY A 224 -5.33 -19.16 2.29
N TYR A 225 -5.92 -18.35 1.42
CA TYR A 225 -5.60 -16.94 1.24
C TYR A 225 -6.81 -16.08 1.56
N GLU A 226 -6.52 -14.90 2.03
CA GLU A 226 -7.51 -13.87 2.35
C GLU A 226 -7.11 -12.57 1.68
N ALA A 227 -8.07 -11.72 1.43
CA ALA A 227 -7.81 -10.36 1.00
C ALA A 227 -8.67 -9.37 1.77
N VAL A 228 -8.08 -8.22 2.06
CA VAL A 228 -8.82 -7.02 2.42
C VAL A 228 -8.63 -6.02 1.30
N PHE A 229 -9.71 -5.43 0.84
CA PHE A 229 -9.69 -4.47 -0.24
C PHE A 229 -10.59 -3.28 0.02
N SER A 230 -10.29 -2.17 -0.61
CA SER A 230 -11.14 -0.98 -0.58
C SER A 230 -12.05 -0.93 -1.80
N ARG A 231 -13.29 -0.47 -1.59
CA ARG A 231 -14.19 0.01 -2.63
C ARG A 231 -14.33 1.51 -2.52
N VAL A 232 -14.06 2.22 -3.62
CA VAL A 232 -13.98 3.68 -3.63
C VAL A 232 -14.79 4.26 -4.79
N TRP A 233 -15.49 5.35 -4.54
CA TRP A 233 -16.20 6.16 -5.52
C TRP A 233 -15.64 7.58 -5.45
N LEU A 234 -14.62 7.87 -6.23
CA LEU A 234 -13.85 9.12 -6.18
C LEU A 234 -14.68 10.37 -6.52
N ALA A 235 -15.67 10.22 -7.42
CA ALA A 235 -16.48 11.34 -7.91
C ALA A 235 -17.81 11.55 -7.19
N LYS A 236 -18.14 10.74 -6.16
CA LYS A 236 -19.46 10.78 -5.50
C LYS A 236 -19.40 11.32 -4.08
N THR A 237 -20.25 12.30 -3.81
CA THR A 237 -20.46 12.84 -2.46
C THR A 237 -21.97 13.02 -2.22
N PRO A 238 -22.60 12.42 -1.20
CA PRO A 238 -21.97 11.50 -0.24
C PRO A 238 -21.52 10.18 -0.86
N ALA A 239 -20.51 9.56 -0.26
CA ALA A 239 -20.04 8.25 -0.70
C ALA A 239 -21.14 7.18 -0.55
N PRO A 240 -21.34 6.28 -1.54
CA PRO A 240 -22.27 5.16 -1.40
C PRO A 240 -21.95 4.29 -0.18
N SER A 241 -22.96 3.65 0.39
CA SER A 241 -22.82 2.75 1.55
C SER A 241 -21.86 1.58 1.31
N ALA A 242 -21.66 1.21 0.04
CA ALA A 242 -20.68 0.19 -0.35
C ALA A 242 -19.21 0.70 -0.28
N THR A 243 -18.99 2.00 -0.10
CA THR A 243 -17.62 2.54 0.10
C THR A 243 -17.07 2.08 1.45
N GLY A 244 -15.83 1.57 1.44
CA GLY A 244 -15.20 1.10 2.66
C GLY A 244 -14.27 -0.09 2.43
N LEU A 245 -13.93 -0.79 3.50
CA LEU A 245 -13.11 -1.99 3.47
C LEU A 245 -13.96 -3.25 3.44
N TRP A 246 -13.53 -4.19 2.63
CA TRP A 246 -14.16 -5.47 2.39
C TRP A 246 -13.16 -6.60 2.56
N TRP A 247 -13.62 -7.73 3.03
CA TRP A 247 -12.84 -8.96 3.21
C TRP A 247 -13.41 -10.08 2.36
N CYS A 248 -12.52 -10.90 1.77
CA CYS A 248 -12.87 -12.15 1.10
C CYS A 248 -11.76 -13.18 1.28
N ARG A 249 -12.03 -14.43 0.86
CA ARG A 249 -11.09 -15.55 0.96
C ARG A 249 -11.08 -16.41 -0.29
N ALA A 250 -9.97 -17.15 -0.49
CA ALA A 250 -9.81 -18.16 -1.52
C ALA A 250 -8.92 -19.31 -1.02
N GLU A 251 -9.03 -20.49 -1.61
CA GLU A 251 -8.13 -21.60 -1.29
C GLU A 251 -6.69 -21.34 -1.76
N ARG A 252 -6.56 -20.63 -2.87
CA ARG A 252 -5.30 -20.24 -3.51
C ARG A 252 -5.33 -18.75 -3.85
N PRO A 253 -4.16 -18.10 -3.97
CA PRO A 253 -4.10 -16.71 -4.40
C PRO A 253 -4.38 -16.60 -5.90
N SER A 254 -5.65 -16.69 -6.24
CA SER A 254 -6.12 -16.81 -7.61
C SER A 254 -6.07 -15.49 -8.37
N SER A 255 -5.74 -15.59 -9.66
CA SER A 255 -5.84 -14.52 -10.63
C SER A 255 -7.27 -14.28 -11.14
N ASP A 256 -8.23 -15.12 -10.74
CA ASP A 256 -9.63 -15.01 -11.11
C ASP A 256 -10.47 -14.55 -9.92
N ARG A 257 -11.20 -13.44 -10.10
CA ARG A 257 -12.05 -12.87 -9.06
C ARG A 257 -13.13 -13.85 -8.58
N SER A 258 -13.63 -14.71 -9.47
CA SER A 258 -14.66 -15.71 -9.17
C SER A 258 -14.20 -16.84 -8.23
N ASP A 259 -12.88 -17.03 -8.05
CA ASP A 259 -12.35 -18.01 -7.11
C ASP A 259 -12.33 -17.46 -5.66
N TRP A 260 -12.55 -16.18 -5.49
CA TRP A 260 -12.67 -15.52 -4.20
C TRP A 260 -14.13 -15.52 -3.73
N SER A 261 -14.34 -15.75 -2.45
CA SER A 261 -15.68 -15.75 -1.85
C SER A 261 -16.42 -14.42 -2.07
N GLU A 262 -17.72 -14.44 -1.87
CA GLU A 262 -18.50 -13.21 -1.73
C GLU A 262 -17.88 -12.33 -0.64
N PRO A 263 -17.71 -11.03 -0.91
CA PRO A 263 -17.04 -10.14 0.02
C PRO A 263 -17.96 -9.73 1.19
N VAL A 264 -17.34 -9.65 2.37
CA VAL A 264 -17.98 -9.16 3.59
C VAL A 264 -17.45 -7.76 3.89
N GLN A 265 -18.33 -6.78 4.03
CA GLN A 265 -17.94 -5.42 4.43
C GLN A 265 -17.50 -5.41 5.89
N ILE A 266 -16.27 -5.04 6.16
CA ILE A 266 -15.69 -4.98 7.52
C ILE A 266 -15.61 -3.56 8.07
N MET A 267 -15.71 -2.56 7.20
CA MET A 267 -15.71 -1.15 7.59
C MET A 267 -16.40 -0.31 6.52
N THR A 268 -17.35 0.53 6.91
CA THR A 268 -17.96 1.52 6.01
C THR A 268 -17.20 2.85 6.06
N ALA A 269 -17.34 3.67 5.04
CA ALA A 269 -16.79 5.02 5.04
C ALA A 269 -17.30 5.87 6.22
N GLU A 270 -18.55 5.70 6.62
CA GLU A 270 -19.15 6.39 7.75
C GLU A 270 -18.56 5.96 9.10
N ASN A 271 -18.20 4.67 9.23
CA ASN A 271 -17.72 4.11 10.49
C ASN A 271 -16.29 4.51 10.85
N HIS A 272 -15.50 5.02 9.93
CA HIS A 272 -14.13 5.44 10.27
C HIS A 272 -14.07 6.86 10.87
N GLY A 273 -15.13 7.66 10.74
CA GLY A 273 -15.20 9.02 11.28
C GLY A 273 -14.33 10.02 10.51
N TRP A 274 -13.88 9.67 9.30
CA TRP A 274 -13.05 10.49 8.44
C TRP A 274 -13.86 11.00 7.25
N HIS A 275 -13.34 12.00 6.58
CA HIS A 275 -14.05 12.66 5.50
C HIS A 275 -14.04 11.86 4.20
N SER A 276 -12.97 11.13 3.94
CA SER A 276 -12.76 10.32 2.73
C SER A 276 -11.91 9.08 3.05
N GLY A 277 -12.08 8.03 2.28
CA GLY A 277 -11.49 6.71 2.51
C GLY A 277 -12.53 5.74 3.06
N PRO A 278 -12.16 4.61 3.72
CA PRO A 278 -10.79 4.13 3.89
C PRO A 278 -10.23 3.46 2.63
N TRP A 279 -8.94 3.52 2.44
CA TRP A 279 -8.22 2.85 1.36
C TRP A 279 -6.85 2.32 1.81
N LYS A 280 -6.10 1.71 0.89
CA LYS A 280 -4.77 1.11 1.06
C LYS A 280 -4.66 0.21 2.29
N PRO A 281 -5.44 -0.87 2.38
CA PRO A 281 -5.33 -1.79 3.50
C PRO A 281 -4.00 -2.54 3.50
N SER A 282 -3.41 -2.70 4.68
CA SER A 282 -2.33 -3.63 4.95
C SER A 282 -2.70 -4.49 6.15
N VAL A 283 -2.57 -5.80 6.05
CA VAL A 283 -3.16 -6.73 7.01
C VAL A 283 -2.11 -7.58 7.69
N GLN A 284 -2.24 -7.72 9.01
CA GLN A 284 -1.46 -8.65 9.82
C GLN A 284 -2.35 -9.43 10.77
N TYR A 285 -2.02 -10.70 11.02
CA TYR A 285 -2.55 -11.44 12.15
C TYR A 285 -1.77 -11.10 13.43
N SER A 286 -2.41 -11.16 14.59
CA SER A 286 -1.74 -10.99 15.88
C SER A 286 -0.76 -12.13 16.20
N GLY A 287 -0.89 -13.27 15.51
CA GLY A 287 -0.03 -14.44 15.63
C GLY A 287 -0.47 -15.54 14.66
N PRO A 288 0.33 -16.58 14.48
CA PRO A 288 0.08 -17.63 13.46
C PRO A 288 -1.24 -18.39 13.66
N ASP A 289 -1.70 -18.52 14.90
CA ASP A 289 -2.95 -19.19 15.23
C ASP A 289 -4.10 -18.22 15.58
N SER A 290 -3.86 -16.93 15.46
CA SER A 290 -4.84 -15.92 15.83
C SER A 290 -5.98 -15.84 14.81
N VAL A 291 -7.17 -15.55 15.30
CA VAL A 291 -8.31 -15.08 14.48
C VAL A 291 -8.40 -13.57 14.46
N GLN A 292 -7.54 -12.88 15.20
CA GLN A 292 -7.52 -11.43 15.31
C GLN A 292 -6.69 -10.83 14.20
N LEU A 293 -7.33 -9.97 13.41
CA LEU A 293 -6.74 -9.21 12.32
C LEU A 293 -6.47 -7.77 12.76
N PHE A 294 -5.34 -7.26 12.30
CA PHE A 294 -5.00 -5.85 12.31
C PHE A 294 -4.99 -5.35 10.87
N VAL A 295 -5.88 -4.44 10.55
CA VAL A 295 -5.98 -3.82 9.23
C VAL A 295 -5.56 -2.37 9.36
N PHE A 296 -4.41 -2.04 8.79
CA PHE A 296 -3.93 -0.66 8.65
C PHE A 296 -4.57 -0.06 7.40
N PHE A 297 -4.96 1.18 7.45
CA PHE A 297 -5.64 1.84 6.34
C PHE A 297 -5.50 3.36 6.44
N ASP A 298 -5.66 4.02 5.32
CA ASP A 298 -5.59 5.46 5.19
C ASP A 298 -6.97 6.08 5.00
N GLY A 299 -7.06 7.35 5.29
CA GLY A 299 -8.22 8.17 5.00
C GLY A 299 -7.96 9.64 5.28
N VAL A 300 -8.77 10.51 4.72
CA VAL A 300 -8.71 11.95 4.97
C VAL A 300 -9.60 12.30 6.14
N TYR A 301 -9.01 12.77 7.22
CA TYR A 301 -9.74 13.14 8.43
C TYR A 301 -10.33 14.55 8.35
N THR A 302 -9.53 15.52 7.92
CA THR A 302 -9.98 16.89 7.68
C THR A 302 -9.73 17.27 6.24
N ARG A 303 -10.69 17.92 5.58
CA ARG A 303 -10.41 18.58 4.31
C ARG A 303 -9.62 19.86 4.57
N ASN A 304 -8.39 19.87 4.16
CA ASN A 304 -7.76 21.12 3.80
C ASN A 304 -8.35 21.50 2.44
N GLU A 305 -9.06 22.59 2.37
CA GLU A 305 -9.60 23.26 1.19
C GLU A 305 -9.95 22.39 -0.06
N PRO A 306 -11.09 22.58 -0.70
CA PRO A 306 -11.44 21.81 -1.89
C PRO A 306 -10.37 21.99 -2.98
N GLY A 307 -9.68 20.90 -3.34
CA GLY A 307 -8.73 20.86 -4.46
C GLY A 307 -7.26 21.07 -4.11
N GLY A 308 -6.90 21.17 -2.83
CA GLY A 308 -5.49 21.26 -2.40
C GLY A 308 -4.87 19.88 -2.12
N PHE A 309 -3.74 19.59 -2.70
CA PHE A 309 -2.78 18.60 -2.23
C PHE A 309 -1.66 19.37 -1.49
N PRO A 310 -1.13 18.91 -0.36
CA PRO A 310 -1.38 17.62 0.25
C PRO A 310 -2.67 17.56 1.09
N TYR A 311 -3.34 16.43 1.06
CA TYR A 311 -4.43 16.13 1.99
C TYR A 311 -3.86 15.81 3.37
N ALA A 312 -4.61 16.14 4.43
CA ALA A 312 -4.26 15.68 5.77
C ALA A 312 -4.65 14.20 5.93
N PHE A 313 -3.85 13.30 5.36
CA PHE A 313 -4.05 11.87 5.52
C PHE A 313 -3.83 11.45 6.97
N THR A 314 -4.63 10.52 7.41
CA THR A 314 -4.55 9.87 8.71
C THR A 314 -4.38 8.38 8.49
N LEU A 315 -3.39 7.80 9.14
CA LEU A 315 -3.20 6.36 9.17
C LEU A 315 -3.87 5.77 10.41
N GLY A 316 -4.77 4.83 10.20
CA GLY A 316 -5.48 4.11 11.25
C GLY A 316 -5.16 2.62 11.27
N CYS A 317 -5.53 1.98 12.37
CA CYS A 317 -5.52 0.54 12.52
C CYS A 317 -6.88 0.06 13.03
N LEU A 318 -7.47 -0.86 12.31
CA LEU A 318 -8.68 -1.58 12.69
C LEU A 318 -8.30 -2.93 13.28
N GLU A 319 -8.73 -3.18 14.50
CA GLU A 319 -8.59 -4.46 15.20
C GLU A 319 -9.95 -5.16 15.20
N LEU A 320 -10.03 -6.32 14.58
CA LEU A 320 -11.28 -7.09 14.46
C LEU A 320 -11.01 -8.60 14.47
N GLU A 321 -12.04 -9.35 14.83
CA GLU A 321 -12.03 -10.80 14.58
C GLU A 321 -12.26 -11.07 13.08
N ARG A 322 -11.58 -12.07 12.57
CA ARG A 322 -11.74 -12.54 11.19
C ARG A 322 -13.22 -12.82 10.91
N PRO A 323 -13.78 -12.32 9.81
CA PRO A 323 -15.11 -12.72 9.36
C PRO A 323 -15.19 -14.23 9.14
N GLY A 324 -16.31 -14.81 9.52
CA GLY A 324 -16.53 -16.27 9.53
C GLY A 324 -16.67 -16.91 8.14
#